data_664887f69be47e3343f86c8cd17f6eed
#
_entry.id   664887f69be47e3343f86c8cd17f6eed
#
_cell.length_a   1.000
_cell.length_b   1.000
_cell.length_c   1.000
_cell.angle_alpha   90.00
_cell.angle_beta   90.00
_cell.angle_gamma   90.00
#
_symmetry.space_group_name_H-M   'P 1'
#
loop_
_entity.id
_entity.type
_entity.pdbx_description
1 polymer ?
#
loop_
_entity_poly.entity_id
_entity_poly.type
_entity_poly.pdbx_seq_one_letter_code
_entity_poly.pdbx_strand_id
1 'polypeptide(L)'
;MAINTDNALRRSVIYEVYVRSHTPEGTFKAIEPDLDRIAALGVDIVWFMPIHPIGELNKKGSLGCPYANRDYRTVNPEYGTLEDFLHLVEEIHKRGMKCIIDVVYNHTSPDSTLVAEHPDYFYYKPDGCRGNKVGDWTDVVDLNYENRALWQYQIDSLCYWAQYVDGFRCDVASTVPVAFWQEARRAVEQIRPGAIWLGESVHLAHIQAFREMGFYAATDTELFTAFDILYPYDLWPLYEDVTEGRLPLSRWFDAVDYQEVSFESGYNKLRCLENHDTSRAADRFPERKKLLAWTALNYFMKGTTVSYTHLRAHET
;
A
#
# COMPACT_ATOMS: atom_id res chain seq x y z
N MET A 1 5.59 12.50 14.51
CA MET A 1 5.49 12.29 13.05
C MET A 1 6.84 11.98 12.45
N ALA A 2 6.83 11.33 11.31
CA ALA A 2 8.04 11.11 10.54
C ALA A 2 8.74 12.46 10.24
N ILE A 3 10.06 12.45 10.29
CA ILE A 3 10.87 13.61 9.95
C ILE A 3 10.62 13.94 8.47
N ASN A 4 10.44 15.22 8.15
CA ASN A 4 10.23 15.76 6.80
C ASN A 4 8.90 15.37 6.12
N THR A 5 7.85 15.04 6.86
CA THR A 5 6.51 14.88 6.28
C THR A 5 6.03 16.20 5.67
N ASP A 6 5.74 16.17 4.37
CA ASP A 6 5.13 17.31 3.68
C ASP A 6 3.63 17.41 4.00
N ASN A 7 3.23 18.49 4.66
CA ASN A 7 1.81 18.73 4.97
C ASN A 7 0.93 18.94 3.72
N ALA A 8 1.52 19.24 2.56
CA ALA A 8 0.77 19.35 1.30
C ALA A 8 0.15 17.99 0.88
N LEU A 9 0.72 16.87 1.30
CA LEU A 9 0.18 15.54 1.04
C LEU A 9 -1.27 15.35 1.51
N ARG A 10 -1.73 16.12 2.50
CA ARG A 10 -3.14 16.10 2.95
C ARG A 10 -4.15 16.62 1.94
N ARG A 11 -3.68 17.19 0.85
CA ARG A 11 -4.53 17.71 -0.25
C ARG A 11 -4.33 16.92 -1.53
N SER A 12 -3.43 15.93 -1.49
CA SER A 12 -3.08 15.15 -2.68
C SER A 12 -4.13 14.09 -2.97
N VAL A 13 -4.30 13.84 -4.25
CA VAL A 13 -5.12 12.76 -4.78
C VAL A 13 -4.19 11.68 -5.34
N ILE A 14 -4.35 10.46 -4.85
CA ILE A 14 -3.65 9.28 -5.34
C ILE A 14 -4.58 8.52 -6.30
N TYR A 15 -4.04 8.09 -7.42
CA TYR A 15 -4.69 7.14 -8.32
C TYR A 15 -3.98 5.79 -8.25
N GLU A 16 -4.68 4.81 -7.72
CA GLU A 16 -4.16 3.45 -7.55
C GLU A 16 -4.34 2.65 -8.84
N VAL A 17 -3.26 2.02 -9.31
CA VAL A 17 -3.21 1.25 -10.56
C VAL A 17 -2.76 -0.18 -10.31
N TYR A 18 -3.60 -1.13 -10.66
CA TYR A 18 -3.20 -2.51 -10.86
C TYR A 18 -2.89 -2.73 -12.34
N VAL A 19 -1.61 -2.88 -12.68
CA VAL A 19 -1.14 -2.94 -14.08
C VAL A 19 -1.90 -3.98 -14.90
N ARG A 20 -2.03 -5.20 -14.37
CA ARG A 20 -2.72 -6.31 -15.05
C ARG A 20 -4.17 -6.01 -15.44
N SER A 21 -4.88 -5.21 -14.64
CA SER A 21 -6.31 -4.96 -14.79
C SER A 21 -6.65 -3.57 -15.32
N HIS A 22 -5.64 -2.69 -15.51
CA HIS A 22 -5.88 -1.32 -15.92
C HIS A 22 -6.33 -1.20 -17.37
N THR A 23 -5.73 -2.02 -18.24
CA THR A 23 -6.09 -2.13 -19.66
C THR A 23 -6.25 -3.60 -20.04
N PRO A 24 -6.91 -3.90 -21.19
CA PRO A 24 -6.99 -5.28 -21.67
C PRO A 24 -5.65 -5.95 -21.91
N GLU A 25 -4.62 -5.18 -22.28
CA GLU A 25 -3.24 -5.66 -22.50
C GLU A 25 -2.51 -5.96 -21.20
N GLY A 26 -2.82 -5.24 -20.10
CA GLY A 26 -2.24 -5.43 -18.79
C GLY A 26 -0.74 -5.11 -18.71
N THR A 27 -0.26 -4.13 -19.48
CA THR A 27 1.16 -3.79 -19.57
C THR A 27 1.46 -2.33 -19.22
N PHE A 28 2.72 -2.02 -18.86
CA PHE A 28 3.17 -0.64 -18.61
C PHE A 28 2.91 0.28 -19.79
N LYS A 29 3.22 -0.16 -21.01
CA LYS A 29 2.99 0.62 -22.24
C LYS A 29 1.53 0.96 -22.49
N ALA A 30 0.64 0.06 -22.13
CA ALA A 30 -0.78 0.25 -22.38
C ALA A 30 -1.42 1.27 -21.41
N ILE A 31 -0.75 1.61 -20.30
CA ILE A 31 -1.22 2.62 -19.34
C ILE A 31 -0.94 4.04 -19.85
N GLU A 32 0.15 4.26 -20.59
CA GLU A 32 0.61 5.57 -21.00
C GLU A 32 -0.48 6.42 -21.70
N PRO A 33 -1.27 5.90 -22.66
CA PRO A 33 -2.34 6.67 -23.31
C PRO A 33 -3.43 7.18 -22.36
N ASP A 34 -3.56 6.57 -21.17
CA ASP A 34 -4.57 6.94 -20.17
C ASP A 34 -4.08 8.02 -19.18
N LEU A 35 -2.78 8.33 -19.16
CA LEU A 35 -2.21 9.29 -18.21
C LEU A 35 -2.80 10.69 -18.31
N ASP A 36 -3.19 11.14 -19.52
CA ASP A 36 -3.82 12.45 -19.68
C ASP A 36 -5.20 12.50 -19.02
N ARG A 37 -5.97 11.41 -19.12
CA ARG A 37 -7.25 11.28 -18.40
C ARG A 37 -7.03 11.28 -16.88
N ILE A 38 -6.04 10.52 -16.39
CA ILE A 38 -5.69 10.44 -14.96
C ILE A 38 -5.30 11.84 -14.46
N ALA A 39 -4.43 12.55 -15.16
CA ALA A 39 -4.03 13.91 -14.81
C ALA A 39 -5.23 14.88 -14.80
N ALA A 40 -6.15 14.77 -15.77
CA ALA A 40 -7.35 15.61 -15.85
C ALA A 40 -8.34 15.40 -14.69
N LEU A 41 -8.22 14.28 -13.93
CA LEU A 41 -8.97 14.05 -12.69
C LEU A 41 -8.40 14.83 -11.49
N GLY A 42 -7.29 15.56 -11.66
CA GLY A 42 -6.61 16.26 -10.57
C GLY A 42 -5.76 15.34 -9.69
N VAL A 43 -5.24 14.25 -10.27
CA VAL A 43 -4.36 13.31 -9.59
C VAL A 43 -2.97 13.91 -9.42
N ASP A 44 -2.43 13.81 -8.21
CA ASP A 44 -1.07 14.24 -7.88
C ASP A 44 -0.08 13.09 -7.86
N ILE A 45 -0.54 11.88 -7.54
CA ILE A 45 0.31 10.71 -7.31
C ILE A 45 -0.32 9.49 -7.98
N VAL A 46 0.44 8.80 -8.83
CA VAL A 46 0.08 7.47 -9.35
C VAL A 46 0.75 6.42 -8.46
N TRP A 47 -0.04 5.53 -7.88
CA TRP A 47 0.43 4.41 -7.08
C TRP A 47 0.23 3.11 -7.84
N PHE A 48 1.32 2.42 -8.13
CA PHE A 48 1.28 1.07 -8.71
C PHE A 48 1.25 0.02 -7.61
N MET A 49 0.24 -0.86 -7.63
CA MET A 49 0.25 -2.13 -6.90
C MET A 49 1.51 -2.92 -7.29
N PRO A 50 1.91 -4.00 -6.57
CA PRO A 50 3.20 -4.63 -6.75
C PRO A 50 3.54 -4.89 -8.22
N ILE A 51 4.67 -4.34 -8.66
CA ILE A 51 5.19 -4.44 -10.04
C ILE A 51 6.15 -5.60 -10.24
N HIS A 52 6.43 -6.35 -9.18
CA HIS A 52 7.43 -7.40 -9.14
C HIS A 52 6.92 -8.74 -9.68
N PRO A 53 7.82 -9.67 -10.07
CA PRO A 53 7.43 -11.01 -10.47
C PRO A 53 6.66 -11.73 -9.37
N ILE A 54 5.63 -12.46 -9.75
CA ILE A 54 4.78 -13.24 -8.84
C ILE A 54 5.33 -14.65 -8.70
N GLY A 55 5.28 -15.22 -7.48
CA GLY A 55 5.66 -16.60 -7.21
C GLY A 55 4.72 -17.61 -7.87
N GLU A 56 5.29 -18.75 -8.25
CA GLU A 56 4.57 -19.86 -8.88
C GLU A 56 4.20 -20.96 -7.87
N LEU A 57 5.02 -21.13 -6.82
CA LEU A 57 4.79 -22.15 -5.82
C LEU A 57 3.63 -21.75 -4.90
N ASN A 58 2.62 -22.62 -4.81
CA ASN A 58 1.40 -22.41 -4.01
C ASN A 58 0.56 -21.19 -4.44
N LYS A 59 0.73 -20.69 -5.66
CA LYS A 59 0.00 -19.51 -6.11
C LYS A 59 -1.51 -19.70 -6.04
N LYS A 60 -2.22 -18.67 -5.62
CA LYS A 60 -3.68 -18.63 -5.57
C LYS A 60 -4.24 -18.29 -6.96
N GLY A 61 -5.19 -19.10 -7.43
CA GLY A 61 -5.79 -18.93 -8.76
C GLY A 61 -4.79 -19.19 -9.89
N SER A 62 -5.20 -18.90 -11.12
CA SER A 62 -4.37 -19.14 -12.32
C SER A 62 -3.24 -18.13 -12.49
N LEU A 63 -3.46 -16.89 -12.05
CA LEU A 63 -2.56 -15.76 -12.28
C LEU A 63 -1.67 -15.41 -11.08
N GLY A 64 -1.95 -15.97 -9.89
CA GLY A 64 -1.24 -15.65 -8.65
C GLY A 64 -1.59 -14.28 -8.07
N CYS A 65 -1.21 -14.08 -6.81
CA CYS A 65 -1.40 -12.83 -6.07
C CYS A 65 -0.20 -11.91 -6.30
N PRO A 66 -0.39 -10.63 -6.66
CA PRO A 66 0.72 -9.69 -6.83
C PRO A 66 1.50 -9.43 -5.54
N TYR A 67 0.92 -9.74 -4.39
CA TYR A 67 1.59 -9.63 -3.09
C TYR A 67 2.46 -10.85 -2.73
N ALA A 68 2.47 -11.91 -3.54
CA ALA A 68 3.41 -13.03 -3.41
C ALA A 68 4.66 -12.77 -4.27
N ASN A 69 5.48 -11.80 -3.87
CA ASN A 69 6.67 -11.38 -4.63
C ASN A 69 7.72 -12.49 -4.71
N ARG A 70 8.28 -12.67 -5.91
CA ARG A 70 9.39 -13.60 -6.14
C ARG A 70 10.76 -12.93 -6.09
N ASP A 71 10.82 -11.65 -6.46
CA ASP A 71 12.05 -10.85 -6.51
C ASP A 71 11.71 -9.38 -6.19
N TYR A 72 12.58 -8.69 -5.45
CA TYR A 72 12.33 -7.30 -5.01
C TYR A 72 12.96 -6.24 -5.94
N ARG A 73 13.78 -6.63 -6.91
CA ARG A 73 14.57 -5.69 -7.72
C ARG A 73 14.31 -5.80 -9.22
N THR A 74 13.37 -6.64 -9.62
CA THR A 74 12.97 -6.82 -11.03
C THR A 74 11.48 -6.48 -11.19
N VAL A 75 11.08 -6.17 -12.42
CA VAL A 75 9.68 -5.98 -12.78
C VAL A 75 9.08 -7.29 -13.29
N ASN A 76 7.78 -7.44 -13.14
CA ASN A 76 7.05 -8.60 -13.67
C ASN A 76 7.13 -8.60 -15.19
N PRO A 77 7.66 -9.66 -15.82
CA PRO A 77 7.79 -9.74 -17.28
C PRO A 77 6.44 -9.75 -18.02
N GLU A 78 5.34 -10.09 -17.34
CA GLU A 78 3.99 -9.94 -17.89
C GLU A 78 3.60 -8.48 -18.11
N TYR A 79 4.15 -7.55 -17.32
CA TYR A 79 3.84 -6.13 -17.42
C TYR A 79 4.76 -5.40 -18.40
N GLY A 80 5.89 -5.98 -18.77
CA GLY A 80 6.89 -5.41 -19.65
C GLY A 80 8.30 -5.47 -19.09
N THR A 81 9.18 -4.63 -19.62
CA THR A 81 10.58 -4.52 -19.20
C THR A 81 10.78 -3.41 -18.16
N LEU A 82 11.96 -3.37 -17.55
CA LEU A 82 12.34 -2.25 -16.68
C LEU A 82 12.31 -0.91 -17.45
N GLU A 83 12.80 -0.91 -18.69
CA GLU A 83 12.79 0.27 -19.56
C GLU A 83 11.37 0.76 -19.82
N ASP A 84 10.41 -0.14 -20.02
CA ASP A 84 9.00 0.20 -20.20
C ASP A 84 8.43 0.87 -18.94
N PHE A 85 8.77 0.34 -17.75
CA PHE A 85 8.37 0.94 -16.49
C PHE A 85 9.00 2.32 -16.28
N LEU A 86 10.31 2.46 -16.51
CA LEU A 86 11.01 3.75 -16.37
C LEU A 86 10.48 4.79 -17.33
N HIS A 87 10.17 4.41 -18.57
CA HIS A 87 9.51 5.30 -19.53
C HIS A 87 8.14 5.77 -19.02
N LEU A 88 7.33 4.85 -18.48
CA LEU A 88 6.03 5.21 -17.90
C LEU A 88 6.18 6.18 -16.73
N VAL A 89 7.18 6.00 -15.86
CA VAL A 89 7.47 6.93 -14.76
C VAL A 89 7.84 8.33 -15.30
N GLU A 90 8.67 8.40 -16.35
CA GLU A 90 9.00 9.67 -17.02
C GLU A 90 7.75 10.36 -17.58
N GLU A 91 6.83 9.61 -18.20
CA GLU A 91 5.58 10.14 -18.75
C GLU A 91 4.62 10.65 -17.65
N ILE A 92 4.62 9.99 -16.48
CA ILE A 92 3.92 10.47 -15.28
C ILE A 92 4.51 11.82 -14.82
N HIS A 93 5.83 11.89 -14.70
CA HIS A 93 6.53 13.11 -14.28
C HIS A 93 6.34 14.27 -15.26
N LYS A 94 6.33 14.02 -16.58
CA LYS A 94 6.05 15.06 -17.62
C LYS A 94 4.68 15.72 -17.45
N ARG A 95 3.71 14.99 -16.86
CA ARG A 95 2.36 15.49 -16.55
C ARG A 95 2.24 16.14 -15.17
N GLY A 96 3.37 16.31 -14.47
CA GLY A 96 3.42 16.93 -13.15
C GLY A 96 2.95 16.03 -12.00
N MET A 97 2.69 14.76 -12.27
CA MET A 97 2.33 13.78 -11.24
C MET A 97 3.57 13.09 -10.67
N LYS A 98 3.46 12.55 -9.48
CA LYS A 98 4.47 11.68 -8.83
C LYS A 98 4.12 10.22 -9.02
N CYS A 99 5.12 9.34 -8.87
CA CYS A 99 4.96 7.89 -8.96
C CYS A 99 5.41 7.22 -7.66
N ILE A 100 4.56 6.39 -7.06
CA ILE A 100 4.96 5.51 -5.95
C ILE A 100 4.67 4.05 -6.32
N ILE A 101 5.45 3.13 -5.76
CA ILE A 101 5.25 1.68 -5.95
C ILE A 101 4.95 0.99 -4.63
N ASP A 102 4.25 -0.14 -4.75
CA ASP A 102 3.98 -1.02 -3.61
C ASP A 102 5.19 -1.89 -3.29
N VAL A 103 5.54 -1.99 -2.02
CA VAL A 103 6.61 -2.86 -1.51
C VAL A 103 6.07 -3.80 -0.43
N VAL A 104 6.30 -5.10 -0.64
CA VAL A 104 5.77 -6.18 0.20
C VAL A 104 6.92 -6.74 1.04
N TYR A 105 7.13 -6.17 2.23
CA TYR A 105 8.31 -6.46 3.04
C TYR A 105 8.03 -7.33 4.28
N ASN A 106 6.77 -7.64 4.57
CA ASN A 106 6.43 -8.62 5.60
C ASN A 106 6.70 -10.06 5.17
N HIS A 107 6.50 -10.36 3.88
CA HIS A 107 6.53 -11.72 3.33
C HIS A 107 6.99 -11.71 1.87
N THR A 108 7.21 -12.89 1.34
CA THR A 108 7.56 -13.14 -0.07
C THR A 108 7.01 -14.49 -0.51
N SER A 109 7.06 -14.80 -1.80
CA SER A 109 6.65 -16.13 -2.28
C SER A 109 7.56 -17.25 -1.77
N PRO A 110 7.08 -18.50 -1.64
CA PRO A 110 7.90 -19.62 -1.21
C PRO A 110 9.02 -20.00 -2.18
N ASP A 111 8.94 -19.57 -3.45
CA ASP A 111 9.95 -19.74 -4.50
C ASP A 111 10.69 -18.43 -4.82
N SER A 112 10.70 -17.48 -3.88
CA SER A 112 11.51 -16.27 -3.98
C SER A 112 12.99 -16.59 -4.13
N THR A 113 13.71 -15.74 -4.84
CA THR A 113 15.19 -15.83 -4.98
C THR A 113 15.88 -15.86 -3.62
N LEU A 114 15.36 -15.12 -2.64
CA LEU A 114 15.89 -15.12 -1.27
C LEU A 114 15.87 -16.49 -0.57
N VAL A 115 14.94 -17.37 -0.95
CA VAL A 115 14.81 -18.69 -0.31
C VAL A 115 16.06 -19.53 -0.47
N ALA A 116 16.72 -19.43 -1.63
CA ALA A 116 17.96 -20.15 -1.89
C ALA A 116 19.21 -19.39 -1.41
N GLU A 117 19.18 -18.06 -1.50
CA GLU A 117 20.33 -17.20 -1.21
C GLU A 117 20.50 -16.91 0.28
N HIS A 118 19.37 -16.72 1.00
CA HIS A 118 19.34 -16.28 2.38
C HIS A 118 18.28 -17.03 3.20
N PRO A 119 18.43 -18.33 3.45
CA PRO A 119 17.44 -19.10 4.19
C PRO A 119 17.22 -18.61 5.64
N ASP A 120 18.19 -17.91 6.21
CA ASP A 120 18.15 -17.28 7.53
C ASP A 120 17.31 -15.98 7.59
N TYR A 121 16.81 -15.48 6.46
CA TYR A 121 15.93 -14.31 6.43
C TYR A 121 14.47 -14.63 6.71
N PHE A 122 14.11 -15.90 6.90
CA PHE A 122 12.73 -16.34 6.98
C PHE A 122 12.29 -16.68 8.40
N TYR A 123 10.98 -16.53 8.63
CA TYR A 123 10.32 -17.07 9.80
C TYR A 123 10.18 -18.59 9.68
N TYR A 124 10.55 -19.31 10.73
CA TYR A 124 10.38 -20.74 10.86
C TYR A 124 9.38 -21.04 11.95
N LYS A 125 8.43 -21.93 11.65
CA LYS A 125 7.48 -22.48 12.62
C LYS A 125 8.19 -23.41 13.61
N PRO A 126 7.56 -23.75 14.73
CA PRO A 126 8.14 -24.69 15.71
C PRO A 126 8.51 -26.07 15.15
N ASP A 127 7.86 -26.49 14.05
CA ASP A 127 8.16 -27.75 13.33
C ASP A 127 9.40 -27.65 12.41
N GLY A 128 10.04 -26.49 12.35
CA GLY A 128 11.20 -26.23 11.53
C GLY A 128 10.89 -25.91 10.05
N CYS A 129 9.62 -25.84 9.68
CA CYS A 129 9.21 -25.44 8.32
C CYS A 129 9.12 -23.92 8.21
N ARG A 130 9.53 -23.37 7.06
CA ARG A 130 9.20 -21.99 6.73
C ARG A 130 7.69 -21.81 6.66
N GLY A 131 7.19 -20.66 7.08
CA GLY A 131 5.76 -20.42 7.05
C GLY A 131 5.41 -18.96 7.22
N ASN A 132 4.14 -18.71 7.43
CA ASN A 132 3.59 -17.40 7.77
C ASN A 132 2.97 -17.44 9.16
N LYS A 133 2.81 -16.25 9.73
CA LYS A 133 2.17 -16.02 11.04
C LYS A 133 0.65 -15.97 10.91
N VAL A 134 0.13 -15.70 9.70
CA VAL A 134 -1.30 -15.65 9.35
C VAL A 134 -1.64 -16.95 8.63
N GLY A 135 -2.46 -17.82 9.23
CA GLY A 135 -2.63 -19.20 8.82
C GLY A 135 -3.23 -19.45 7.44
N ASP A 136 -3.93 -18.50 6.83
CA ASP A 136 -4.58 -18.63 5.52
C ASP A 136 -3.78 -18.03 4.34
N TRP A 137 -2.63 -17.40 4.60
CA TRP A 137 -1.74 -16.88 3.56
C TRP A 137 -0.79 -17.96 3.03
N THR A 138 -1.36 -18.98 2.39
CA THR A 138 -0.65 -20.19 2.00
C THR A 138 0.31 -20.02 0.83
N ASP A 139 0.21 -18.93 0.10
CA ASP A 139 1.01 -18.57 -1.06
C ASP A 139 2.24 -17.70 -0.72
N VAL A 140 2.47 -17.42 0.57
CA VAL A 140 3.62 -16.64 1.03
C VAL A 140 4.32 -17.26 2.24
N VAL A 141 5.54 -16.82 2.49
CA VAL A 141 6.36 -17.09 3.67
C VAL A 141 6.86 -15.79 4.28
N ASP A 142 6.77 -15.66 5.61
CA ASP A 142 7.12 -14.44 6.31
C ASP A 142 8.63 -14.28 6.47
N LEU A 143 9.07 -13.03 6.46
CA LEU A 143 10.43 -12.63 6.70
C LEU A 143 10.68 -12.46 8.22
N ASN A 144 11.94 -12.68 8.63
CA ASN A 144 12.37 -12.60 10.02
C ASN A 144 13.17 -11.33 10.28
N TYR A 145 12.51 -10.32 10.81
CA TYR A 145 13.12 -9.02 11.14
C TYR A 145 14.00 -9.02 12.41
N GLU A 146 14.18 -10.16 13.08
CA GLU A 146 15.25 -10.31 14.09
C GLU A 146 16.62 -10.36 13.41
N ASN A 147 16.68 -10.79 12.15
CA ASN A 147 17.90 -10.79 11.35
C ASN A 147 18.20 -9.40 10.75
N ARG A 148 19.24 -8.75 11.25
CA ARG A 148 19.64 -7.40 10.78
C ARG A 148 20.20 -7.38 9.35
N ALA A 149 20.69 -8.50 8.83
CA ALA A 149 21.14 -8.58 7.44
C ALA A 149 19.97 -8.48 6.46
N LEU A 150 18.79 -8.99 6.81
CA LEU A 150 17.55 -8.76 6.07
C LEU A 150 17.23 -7.25 5.96
N TRP A 151 17.42 -6.48 7.03
CA TRP A 151 17.19 -5.05 7.01
C TRP A 151 18.02 -4.36 5.94
N GLN A 152 19.31 -4.67 5.90
CA GLN A 152 20.20 -4.07 4.89
C GLN A 152 19.76 -4.43 3.48
N TYR A 153 19.43 -5.70 3.22
CA TYR A 153 18.96 -6.15 1.91
C TYR A 153 17.70 -5.39 1.46
N GLN A 154 16.73 -5.22 2.35
CA GLN A 154 15.48 -4.52 2.04
C GLN A 154 15.70 -3.01 1.88
N ILE A 155 16.55 -2.40 2.70
CA ILE A 155 16.94 -0.98 2.57
C ILE A 155 17.63 -0.75 1.22
N ASP A 156 18.56 -1.61 0.82
CA ASP A 156 19.23 -1.52 -0.48
C ASP A 156 18.23 -1.64 -1.65
N SER A 157 17.18 -2.46 -1.46
CA SER A 157 16.11 -2.60 -2.46
C SER A 157 15.26 -1.33 -2.57
N LEU A 158 14.93 -0.68 -1.45
CA LEU A 158 14.26 0.62 -1.43
C LEU A 158 15.15 1.71 -2.07
N CYS A 159 16.43 1.73 -1.73
CA CYS A 159 17.40 2.66 -2.28
C CYS A 159 17.58 2.48 -3.80
N TYR A 160 17.50 1.25 -4.29
CA TYR A 160 17.50 0.98 -5.72
C TYR A 160 16.30 1.62 -6.43
N TRP A 161 15.09 1.39 -5.92
CA TRP A 161 13.86 1.94 -6.51
C TRP A 161 13.73 3.45 -6.31
N ALA A 162 14.24 4.00 -5.21
CA ALA A 162 14.22 5.44 -4.93
C ALA A 162 14.97 6.29 -5.97
N GLN A 163 15.82 5.68 -6.79
CA GLN A 163 16.45 6.37 -7.92
C GLN A 163 15.44 6.75 -9.01
N TYR A 164 14.32 6.04 -9.08
CA TYR A 164 13.36 6.13 -10.18
C TYR A 164 12.00 6.67 -9.74
N VAL A 165 11.50 6.25 -8.56
CA VAL A 165 10.17 6.59 -8.07
C VAL A 165 10.21 7.62 -6.94
N ASP A 166 9.07 8.24 -6.63
CA ASP A 166 8.95 9.32 -5.65
C ASP A 166 8.54 8.84 -4.26
N GLY A 167 8.40 7.53 -4.07
CA GLY A 167 8.06 6.97 -2.77
C GLY A 167 7.47 5.56 -2.84
N PHE A 168 6.93 5.12 -1.71
CA PHE A 168 6.52 3.75 -1.50
C PHE A 168 5.19 3.65 -0.77
N ARG A 169 4.34 2.71 -1.21
CA ARG A 169 3.28 2.15 -0.38
C ARG A 169 3.83 0.87 0.24
N CYS A 170 3.75 0.76 1.54
CA CYS A 170 4.33 -0.35 2.28
C CYS A 170 3.22 -1.27 2.78
N ASP A 171 3.19 -2.48 2.22
CA ASP A 171 2.22 -3.53 2.50
C ASP A 171 2.32 -4.01 3.95
N VAL A 172 1.17 -4.21 4.62
CA VAL A 172 1.03 -4.61 6.04
C VAL A 172 2.11 -4.01 6.94
N ALA A 173 2.34 -2.71 6.81
CA ALA A 173 3.43 -1.99 7.48
C ALA A 173 3.44 -2.17 9.00
N SER A 174 2.29 -2.46 9.60
CA SER A 174 2.13 -2.72 11.04
C SER A 174 2.91 -3.94 11.51
N THR A 175 3.15 -4.93 10.66
CA THR A 175 3.79 -6.20 11.04
C THR A 175 5.31 -6.20 10.86
N VAL A 176 5.85 -5.14 10.26
CA VAL A 176 7.29 -4.90 10.11
C VAL A 176 7.74 -3.88 11.18
N PRO A 177 8.89 -4.08 11.85
CA PRO A 177 9.32 -3.19 12.92
C PRO A 177 9.42 -1.72 12.51
N VAL A 178 8.82 -0.81 13.27
CA VAL A 178 8.89 0.64 13.00
C VAL A 178 10.34 1.13 12.93
N ALA A 179 11.23 0.57 13.75
CA ALA A 179 12.65 0.90 13.71
C ALA A 179 13.29 0.61 12.34
N PHE A 180 12.86 -0.48 11.65
CA PHE A 180 13.26 -0.75 10.27
C PHE A 180 12.79 0.36 9.33
N TRP A 181 11.51 0.74 9.38
CA TRP A 181 10.97 1.79 8.53
C TRP A 181 11.65 3.15 8.75
N GLN A 182 11.98 3.47 10.00
CA GLN A 182 12.73 4.69 10.32
C GLN A 182 14.15 4.67 9.75
N GLU A 183 14.82 3.52 9.79
CA GLU A 183 16.16 3.34 9.21
C GLU A 183 16.11 3.41 7.69
N ALA A 184 15.16 2.71 7.09
CA ALA A 184 14.90 2.71 5.65
C ALA A 184 14.60 4.13 5.13
N ARG A 185 13.73 4.88 5.82
CA ARG A 185 13.41 6.26 5.46
C ARG A 185 14.63 7.15 5.47
N ARG A 186 15.51 7.03 6.49
CA ARG A 186 16.76 7.81 6.54
C ARG A 186 17.70 7.49 5.38
N ALA A 187 17.81 6.23 4.98
CA ALA A 187 18.64 5.83 3.86
C ALA A 187 18.08 6.33 2.52
N VAL A 188 16.79 6.16 2.29
CA VAL A 188 16.09 6.64 1.08
C VAL A 188 16.17 8.15 0.95
N GLU A 189 16.08 8.91 2.05
CA GLU A 189 16.17 10.39 2.05
C GLU A 189 17.49 10.90 1.45
N GLN A 190 18.57 10.11 1.51
CA GLN A 190 19.87 10.46 0.89
C GLN A 190 19.84 10.36 -0.64
N ILE A 191 18.90 9.58 -1.21
CA ILE A 191 18.78 9.32 -2.64
C ILE A 191 17.63 10.11 -3.24
N ARG A 192 16.47 10.08 -2.56
CA ARG A 192 15.25 10.77 -2.95
C ARG A 192 14.74 11.62 -1.79
N PRO A 193 15.27 12.84 -1.60
CA PRO A 193 14.78 13.76 -0.58
C PRO A 193 13.27 14.05 -0.75
N GLY A 194 12.53 13.93 0.35
CA GLY A 194 11.08 14.12 0.33
C GLY A 194 10.30 12.95 -0.28
N ALA A 195 10.87 11.74 -0.31
CA ALA A 195 10.16 10.53 -0.72
C ALA A 195 8.88 10.34 0.11
N ILE A 196 7.80 9.92 -0.56
CA ILE A 196 6.47 9.71 0.03
C ILE A 196 6.41 8.32 0.66
N TRP A 197 5.92 8.23 1.90
CA TRP A 197 5.74 6.99 2.62
C TRP A 197 4.28 6.79 3.00
N LEU A 198 3.60 5.92 2.26
CA LEU A 198 2.24 5.47 2.53
C LEU A 198 2.30 4.09 3.19
N GLY A 199 1.89 3.99 4.45
CA GLY A 199 1.87 2.72 5.19
C GLY A 199 0.47 2.12 5.22
N GLU A 200 0.35 0.84 4.88
CA GLU A 200 -0.85 0.10 5.23
C GLU A 200 -0.79 -0.25 6.72
N SER A 201 -1.51 0.51 7.52
CA SER A 201 -1.82 0.11 8.89
C SER A 201 -2.99 -0.88 8.89
N VAL A 202 -2.90 -1.91 9.72
CA VAL A 202 -3.91 -2.97 9.76
C VAL A 202 -4.99 -2.68 10.81
N HIS A 203 -6.10 -3.42 10.74
CA HIS A 203 -7.20 -3.30 11.71
C HIS A 203 -6.73 -3.54 13.15
N LEU A 204 -7.30 -2.83 14.11
CA LEU A 204 -6.94 -2.95 15.54
C LEU A 204 -7.08 -4.38 16.06
N ALA A 205 -8.10 -5.12 15.63
CA ALA A 205 -8.28 -6.52 15.99
C ALA A 205 -7.12 -7.40 15.50
N HIS A 206 -6.55 -7.10 14.35
CA HIS A 206 -5.37 -7.79 13.82
C HIS A 206 -4.12 -7.51 14.65
N ILE A 207 -3.90 -6.24 15.03
CA ILE A 207 -2.80 -5.85 15.93
C ILE A 207 -2.92 -6.60 17.26
N GLN A 208 -4.12 -6.63 17.85
CA GLN A 208 -4.37 -7.34 19.09
C GLN A 208 -4.05 -8.82 18.97
N ALA A 209 -4.58 -9.50 17.95
CA ALA A 209 -4.36 -10.91 17.72
C ALA A 209 -2.86 -11.26 17.54
N PHE A 210 -2.12 -10.45 16.78
CA PHE A 210 -0.68 -10.62 16.62
C PHE A 210 0.08 -10.49 17.92
N ARG A 211 -0.23 -9.47 18.72
CA ARG A 211 0.40 -9.26 20.04
C ARG A 211 0.08 -10.37 21.03
N GLU A 212 -1.15 -10.91 21.03
CA GLU A 212 -1.55 -12.06 21.86
C GLU A 212 -0.80 -13.34 21.47
N MET A 213 -0.45 -13.51 20.19
CA MET A 213 0.40 -14.60 19.71
C MET A 213 1.90 -14.36 19.99
N GLY A 214 2.29 -13.22 20.56
CA GLY A 214 3.68 -12.87 20.83
C GLY A 214 4.44 -12.30 19.62
N PHE A 215 3.76 -11.93 18.55
CA PHE A 215 4.34 -11.30 17.37
C PHE A 215 4.34 -9.77 17.46
N TYR A 216 5.26 -9.16 16.72
CA TYR A 216 5.32 -7.71 16.61
C TYR A 216 4.15 -7.19 15.75
N ALA A 217 3.47 -6.16 16.23
CA ALA A 217 2.53 -5.38 15.46
C ALA A 217 2.47 -3.94 15.99
N ALA A 218 2.65 -2.96 15.11
CA ALA A 218 2.63 -1.53 15.44
C ALA A 218 1.23 -0.93 15.26
N THR A 219 0.90 0.00 16.14
CA THR A 219 -0.29 0.86 16.04
C THR A 219 -0.02 2.04 15.10
N ASP A 220 -1.08 2.74 14.69
CA ASP A 220 -0.96 3.94 13.87
C ASP A 220 -0.07 5.02 14.50
N THR A 221 -0.19 5.22 15.83
CA THR A 221 0.65 6.18 16.55
C THR A 221 2.14 5.86 16.44
N GLU A 222 2.49 4.57 16.52
CA GLU A 222 3.86 4.11 16.32
C GLU A 222 4.31 4.28 14.87
N LEU A 223 3.45 3.92 13.90
CA LEU A 223 3.74 4.02 12.46
C LEU A 223 3.91 5.47 12.00
N PHE A 224 3.16 6.44 12.53
CA PHE A 224 3.31 7.85 12.18
C PHE A 224 4.72 8.41 12.48
N THR A 225 5.54 7.70 13.26
CA THR A 225 6.95 8.08 13.43
C THR A 225 7.84 7.76 12.21
N ALA A 226 7.32 6.97 11.25
CA ALA A 226 8.03 6.57 10.04
C ALA A 226 7.28 6.91 8.74
N PHE A 227 5.96 7.04 8.77
CA PHE A 227 5.09 7.21 7.61
C PHE A 227 4.47 8.60 7.53
N ASP A 228 4.24 9.06 6.30
CA ASP A 228 3.55 10.32 6.01
C ASP A 228 2.04 10.16 5.96
N ILE A 229 1.57 9.01 5.47
CA ILE A 229 0.16 8.69 5.25
C ILE A 229 -0.09 7.28 5.78
N LEU A 230 -1.18 7.07 6.50
CA LEU A 230 -1.62 5.74 6.94
C LEU A 230 -3.05 5.44 6.50
N TYR A 231 -3.34 4.17 6.30
CA TYR A 231 -4.68 3.67 5.97
C TYR A 231 -5.71 4.00 7.07
N PRO A 232 -7.01 4.11 6.74
CA PRO A 232 -8.07 4.44 7.69
C PRO A 232 -8.64 3.20 8.41
N TYR A 233 -7.89 2.10 8.49
CA TYR A 233 -8.38 0.82 8.99
C TYR A 233 -8.66 0.80 10.50
N ASP A 234 -8.17 1.80 11.24
CA ASP A 234 -8.59 2.05 12.62
C ASP A 234 -10.09 2.38 12.75
N LEU A 235 -10.67 3.06 11.76
CA LEU A 235 -12.10 3.41 11.72
C LEU A 235 -12.90 2.61 10.69
N TRP A 236 -12.29 1.68 9.97
CA TRP A 236 -12.96 0.97 8.87
C TRP A 236 -14.19 0.18 9.31
N PRO A 237 -14.22 -0.58 10.42
CA PRO A 237 -15.40 -1.26 10.88
C PRO A 237 -16.57 -0.29 11.19
N LEU A 238 -16.25 0.87 11.78
CA LEU A 238 -17.25 1.90 12.05
C LEU A 238 -17.77 2.54 10.74
N TYR A 239 -16.89 2.76 9.77
CA TYR A 239 -17.29 3.24 8.44
C TYR A 239 -18.26 2.26 7.77
N GLU A 240 -18.01 0.96 7.84
CA GLU A 240 -18.92 -0.07 7.32
C GLU A 240 -20.28 -0.03 8.03
N ASP A 241 -20.30 0.02 9.37
CA ASP A 241 -21.54 0.11 10.14
C ASP A 241 -22.39 1.33 9.77
N VAL A 242 -21.76 2.45 9.53
CA VAL A 242 -22.45 3.69 9.14
C VAL A 242 -22.93 3.63 7.69
N THR A 243 -22.10 3.13 6.76
CA THR A 243 -22.47 3.07 5.33
C THR A 243 -23.60 2.07 5.06
N GLU A 244 -23.69 1.01 5.87
CA GLU A 244 -24.75 0.01 5.83
C GLU A 244 -25.98 0.42 6.66
N GLY A 245 -25.95 1.58 7.32
CA GLY A 245 -27.07 2.11 8.08
C GLY A 245 -27.30 1.47 9.46
N ARG A 246 -26.31 0.69 9.95
CA ARG A 246 -26.35 0.11 11.31
C ARG A 246 -26.13 1.17 12.39
N LEU A 247 -25.34 2.19 12.06
CA LEU A 247 -25.06 3.32 12.96
C LEU A 247 -25.32 4.66 12.26
N PRO A 248 -25.65 5.72 13.01
CA PRO A 248 -25.82 7.05 12.42
C PRO A 248 -24.47 7.66 12.02
N LEU A 249 -24.49 8.50 10.99
CA LEU A 249 -23.30 9.18 10.45
C LEU A 249 -22.54 10.01 11.52
N SER A 250 -23.23 10.54 12.52
CA SER A 250 -22.61 11.29 13.63
C SER A 250 -21.55 10.46 14.36
N ARG A 251 -21.76 9.14 14.51
CA ARG A 251 -20.79 8.28 15.19
C ARG A 251 -19.45 8.23 14.46
N TRP A 252 -19.48 8.30 13.14
CA TRP A 252 -18.25 8.34 12.36
C TRP A 252 -17.55 9.69 12.48
N PHE A 253 -18.29 10.81 12.44
CA PHE A 253 -17.71 12.12 12.69
C PHE A 253 -17.13 12.25 14.09
N ASP A 254 -17.82 11.76 15.13
CA ASP A 254 -17.28 11.73 16.49
C ASP A 254 -15.93 11.00 16.56
N ALA A 255 -15.78 9.88 15.83
CA ALA A 255 -14.55 9.11 15.80
C ALA A 255 -13.44 9.82 14.99
N VAL A 256 -13.78 10.49 13.89
CA VAL A 256 -12.84 11.32 13.11
C VAL A 256 -12.36 12.51 13.94
N ASP A 257 -13.25 13.16 14.69
CA ASP A 257 -12.89 14.26 15.60
C ASP A 257 -11.97 13.74 16.73
N TYR A 258 -12.21 12.50 17.21
CA TYR A 258 -11.33 11.87 18.18
C TYR A 258 -9.91 11.63 17.62
N GLN A 259 -9.75 11.36 16.34
CA GLN A 259 -8.42 11.26 15.71
C GLN A 259 -7.61 12.56 15.84
N GLU A 260 -8.26 13.74 15.81
CA GLU A 260 -7.60 15.04 15.94
C GLU A 260 -6.88 15.24 17.28
N VAL A 261 -7.29 14.51 18.31
CA VAL A 261 -6.68 14.58 19.66
C VAL A 261 -5.90 13.31 20.02
N SER A 262 -6.12 12.21 19.30
CA SER A 262 -5.44 10.92 19.55
C SER A 262 -4.13 10.79 18.80
N PHE A 263 -4.02 11.44 17.64
CA PHE A 263 -2.80 11.47 16.83
C PHE A 263 -2.08 12.81 16.95
N GLU A 264 -0.82 12.85 16.56
CA GLU A 264 -0.06 14.09 16.47
C GLU A 264 -0.72 15.08 15.49
N SER A 265 -0.57 16.38 15.76
CA SER A 265 -1.22 17.46 14.98
C SER A 265 -0.89 17.46 13.48
N GLY A 266 0.05 16.68 13.07
CA GLY A 266 0.46 16.51 11.69
C GLY A 266 -0.07 15.28 10.99
N TYR A 267 -0.81 14.39 11.67
CA TYR A 267 -1.26 13.11 11.11
C TYR A 267 -1.99 13.26 9.78
N ASN A 268 -1.83 12.26 8.91
CA ASN A 268 -2.46 12.22 7.61
C ASN A 268 -3.01 10.81 7.33
N LYS A 269 -4.32 10.70 7.25
CA LYS A 269 -5.00 9.46 6.92
C LYS A 269 -5.34 9.41 5.43
N LEU A 270 -5.18 8.24 4.86
CA LEU A 270 -5.74 7.93 3.56
C LEU A 270 -7.26 8.03 3.64
N ARG A 271 -7.88 8.62 2.62
CA ARG A 271 -9.34 8.70 2.49
C ARG A 271 -9.74 7.96 1.23
N CYS A 272 -10.41 6.83 1.40
CA CYS A 272 -10.90 6.01 0.30
C CYS A 272 -12.31 5.50 0.58
N LEU A 273 -13.08 5.31 -0.47
CA LEU A 273 -14.37 4.61 -0.43
C LEU A 273 -14.18 3.13 -0.75
N GLU A 274 -13.12 2.85 -1.49
CA GLU A 274 -12.72 1.54 -1.95
C GLU A 274 -11.21 1.50 -2.20
N ASN A 275 -10.64 0.32 -2.18
CA ASN A 275 -9.29 -0.01 -2.63
C ASN A 275 -9.30 -1.46 -3.17
N HIS A 276 -8.14 -2.02 -3.50
CA HIS A 276 -8.02 -3.37 -4.03
C HIS A 276 -8.43 -4.50 -3.04
N ASP A 277 -8.53 -4.21 -1.72
CA ASP A 277 -8.92 -5.17 -0.67
C ASP A 277 -10.39 -5.08 -0.28
N THR A 278 -11.13 -4.11 -0.81
CA THR A 278 -12.49 -3.84 -0.39
C THR A 278 -13.48 -3.96 -1.54
N SER A 279 -14.78 -4.10 -1.20
CA SER A 279 -15.86 -4.05 -2.18
C SER A 279 -15.86 -2.72 -2.93
N ARG A 280 -16.26 -2.75 -4.21
CA ARG A 280 -16.42 -1.54 -5.01
C ARG A 280 -17.41 -0.58 -4.37
N ALA A 281 -17.08 0.71 -4.40
CA ALA A 281 -17.95 1.75 -3.83
C ALA A 281 -19.34 1.76 -4.51
N ALA A 282 -19.41 1.48 -5.81
CA ALA A 282 -20.67 1.37 -6.53
C ALA A 282 -21.55 0.20 -6.06
N ASP A 283 -20.94 -0.91 -5.62
CA ASP A 283 -21.68 -2.04 -5.04
C ASP A 283 -22.20 -1.71 -3.63
N ARG A 284 -21.38 -1.00 -2.84
CA ARG A 284 -21.77 -0.52 -1.50
C ARG A 284 -22.84 0.57 -1.57
N PHE A 285 -22.79 1.43 -2.58
CA PHE A 285 -23.71 2.55 -2.80
C PHE A 285 -24.36 2.43 -4.19
N PRO A 286 -25.30 1.50 -4.40
CA PRO A 286 -25.95 1.33 -5.69
C PRO A 286 -26.81 2.55 -6.11
N GLU A 287 -27.21 3.38 -5.16
CA GLU A 287 -27.88 4.64 -5.41
C GLU A 287 -26.86 5.73 -5.77
N ARG A 288 -26.88 6.20 -7.02
CA ARG A 288 -25.93 7.20 -7.54
C ARG A 288 -25.82 8.46 -6.67
N LYS A 289 -26.92 8.92 -6.08
CA LYS A 289 -26.90 10.11 -5.20
C LYS A 289 -26.09 9.86 -3.93
N LYS A 290 -26.22 8.68 -3.34
CA LYS A 290 -25.43 8.28 -2.16
C LYS A 290 -23.94 8.15 -2.52
N LEU A 291 -23.62 7.49 -3.63
CA LEU A 291 -22.24 7.36 -4.11
C LEU A 291 -21.60 8.74 -4.30
N LEU A 292 -22.29 9.67 -4.97
CA LEU A 292 -21.79 11.03 -5.19
C LEU A 292 -21.64 11.80 -3.86
N ALA A 293 -22.57 11.66 -2.92
CA ALA A 293 -22.48 12.31 -1.61
C ALA A 293 -21.27 11.79 -0.80
N TRP A 294 -21.07 10.48 -0.76
CA TRP A 294 -19.92 9.87 -0.09
C TRP A 294 -18.59 10.21 -0.79
N THR A 295 -18.59 10.24 -2.13
CA THR A 295 -17.41 10.67 -2.91
C THR A 295 -17.05 12.12 -2.56
N ALA A 296 -18.03 13.03 -2.60
CA ALA A 296 -17.80 14.43 -2.24
C ALA A 296 -17.26 14.56 -0.80
N LEU A 297 -17.92 13.88 0.16
CA LEU A 297 -17.48 13.88 1.55
C LEU A 297 -16.01 13.41 1.67
N ASN A 298 -15.67 12.32 1.00
CA ASN A 298 -14.31 11.75 1.03
C ASN A 298 -13.25 12.76 0.53
N TYR A 299 -13.55 13.49 -0.55
CA TYR A 299 -12.64 14.51 -1.09
C TYR A 299 -12.55 15.78 -0.25
N PHE A 300 -13.58 16.12 0.52
CA PHE A 300 -13.58 17.30 1.38
C PHE A 300 -13.05 17.06 2.79
N MET A 301 -12.84 15.79 3.17
CA MET A 301 -12.24 15.48 4.47
C MET A 301 -10.73 15.78 4.47
N LYS A 302 -10.20 16.10 5.66
CA LYS A 302 -8.75 16.17 5.89
C LYS A 302 -8.12 14.81 5.63
N GLY A 303 -7.13 14.74 4.75
CA GLY A 303 -6.39 13.53 4.42
C GLY A 303 -6.05 13.42 2.95
N THR A 304 -5.21 12.46 2.61
CA THR A 304 -4.87 12.12 1.21
C THR A 304 -5.96 11.24 0.62
N THR A 305 -6.53 11.63 -0.51
CA THR A 305 -7.64 10.87 -1.12
C THR A 305 -7.12 9.84 -2.12
N VAL A 306 -7.69 8.64 -2.11
CA VAL A 306 -7.40 7.60 -3.12
C VAL A 306 -8.61 7.36 -4.01
N SER A 307 -8.34 7.26 -5.32
CA SER A 307 -9.23 6.72 -6.34
C SER A 307 -8.61 5.44 -6.91
N TYR A 308 -9.34 4.33 -6.86
CA TYR A 308 -8.85 3.04 -7.35
C TYR A 308 -9.19 2.84 -8.84
N THR A 309 -8.33 2.11 -9.55
CA THR A 309 -8.48 1.75 -10.97
C THR A 309 -9.91 1.31 -11.29
N HIS A 310 -10.48 1.89 -12.35
CA HIS A 310 -11.83 1.54 -12.86
C HIS A 310 -13.01 1.80 -11.91
N LEU A 311 -12.98 2.89 -11.15
CA LEU A 311 -14.20 3.39 -10.48
C LEU A 311 -15.40 3.47 -11.45
N ARG A 312 -15.12 3.52 -12.76
CA ARG A 312 -16.10 3.55 -13.86
C ARG A 312 -16.35 2.20 -14.56
N ALA A 313 -15.69 1.10 -14.16
CA ALA A 313 -15.80 -0.18 -14.88
C ALA A 313 -17.22 -0.79 -14.92
N HIS A 314 -18.15 -0.23 -14.17
CA HIS A 314 -19.56 -0.61 -14.19
C HIS A 314 -20.45 0.35 -15.02
N GLU A 315 -19.89 1.31 -15.75
CA GLU A 315 -20.66 2.16 -16.68
C GLU A 315 -20.86 1.52 -18.07
N THR A 316 -20.31 0.36 -18.30
CA THR A 316 -20.57 -0.49 -19.47
C THR A 316 -21.30 -1.76 -19.07
#